data_36b708e15e6939e41d6f9a3f2bef3185
#
_entry.id   36b708e15e6939e41d6f9a3f2bef3185
#
_cell.length_a   1.000
_cell.length_b   1.000
_cell.length_c   1.000
_cell.angle_alpha   90.00
_cell.angle_beta   90.00
_cell.angle_gamma   90.00
#
_symmetry.space_group_name_H-M   'P 1'
#
loop_
_entity.id
_entity.type
_entity.pdbx_description
1 polymer ?
#
loop_
_entity_poly.entity_id
_entity_poly.type
_entity_poly.pdbx_seq_one_letter_code
_entity_poly.pdbx_strand_id
1 'polypeptide(L)'
;MKGQSPEEKARILAIAGNPKNGLVEPLLSIPNGYRILTRVYTYDPKKKRSANQKISLGVVIDDKFMTSQEYRSKYTKRGFVRVKYPETKNETPKDDSNPATQEQELGAIYQRMLGAVPILYGSAVNCGMVEDLNKVYDGTVVQEILSLAIHWIQDRDNVARRFPRFSEVFALPFPGHIDEEQLARLYSHLGKDKVSISKLFALRCERLHPQACVNYDSTSIPTKASDIYYRKFSKSKEGVIEPMMHLSLLVEQETGMPLMYRLFSGNTPDCVTIVDLIKRIEELSGKNDLLFVFDR
;
A
#
# COMPACT_ATOMS: atom_id res chain seq x y z
N MET A 1 8.25 29.73 5.57
CA MET A 1 9.02 29.28 6.75
C MET A 1 10.13 30.28 6.98
N LYS A 2 10.17 30.99 8.12
CA LYS A 2 11.29 31.87 8.48
C LYS A 2 12.52 30.98 8.71
N GLY A 3 13.60 31.22 7.99
CA GLY A 3 14.86 30.51 8.19
C GLY A 3 15.42 30.85 9.57
N GLN A 4 15.99 29.86 10.25
CA GLN A 4 16.68 30.05 11.53
C GLN A 4 17.82 31.05 11.38
N SER A 5 17.99 31.90 12.38
CA SER A 5 19.13 32.83 12.39
C SER A 5 20.46 32.07 12.52
N PRO A 6 21.58 32.61 12.00
CA PRO A 6 22.89 31.99 12.18
C PRO A 6 23.28 31.79 13.65
N GLU A 7 22.88 32.71 14.52
CA GLU A 7 23.15 32.66 15.95
C GLU A 7 22.36 31.50 16.64
N GLU A 8 21.11 31.31 16.27
CA GLU A 8 20.29 30.23 16.77
C GLU A 8 20.85 28.85 16.38
N LYS A 9 21.30 28.70 15.13
CA LYS A 9 21.96 27.46 14.68
C LYS A 9 23.24 27.17 15.43
N ALA A 10 24.07 28.20 15.68
CA ALA A 10 25.29 28.05 16.45
C ALA A 10 25.01 27.62 17.90
N ARG A 11 24.01 28.23 18.53
CA ARG A 11 23.56 27.83 19.88
C ARG A 11 23.13 26.37 19.95
N ILE A 12 22.31 25.93 19.00
CA ILE A 12 21.80 24.56 18.96
C ILE A 12 22.93 23.56 18.70
N LEU A 13 23.89 23.87 17.83
CA LEU A 13 25.06 23.03 17.60
C LEU A 13 25.97 22.96 18.82
N ALA A 14 26.11 24.04 19.59
CA ALA A 14 26.88 24.03 20.83
C ALA A 14 26.28 23.10 21.86
N ILE A 15 24.95 23.03 22.00
CA ILE A 15 24.24 22.09 22.88
C ILE A 15 24.51 20.64 22.46
N ALA A 16 24.71 20.37 21.18
CA ALA A 16 25.03 19.05 20.65
C ALA A 16 26.54 18.73 20.60
N GLY A 17 27.39 19.53 21.25
CA GLY A 17 28.84 19.33 21.29
C GLY A 17 29.58 19.71 20.02
N ASN A 18 29.05 20.63 19.23
CA ASN A 18 29.65 21.15 17.99
C ASN A 18 30.15 20.06 17.03
N PRO A 19 29.28 19.19 16.51
CA PRO A 19 29.70 18.13 15.64
C PRO A 19 30.31 18.67 14.34
N LYS A 20 31.41 18.06 13.88
CA LYS A 20 32.10 18.43 12.64
C LYS A 20 31.11 18.35 11.45
N ASN A 21 31.04 19.40 10.65
CA ASN A 21 30.06 19.54 9.55
C ASN A 21 28.60 19.41 10.01
N GLY A 22 28.28 19.89 11.23
CA GLY A 22 26.95 19.83 11.83
C GLY A 22 25.91 20.65 11.06
N LEU A 23 24.73 20.12 10.95
CA LEU A 23 23.55 20.73 10.37
C LEU A 23 22.40 20.69 11.36
N VAL A 24 21.58 21.73 11.36
CA VAL A 24 20.37 21.83 12.18
C VAL A 24 19.16 21.86 11.26
N GLU A 25 18.23 20.93 11.47
CA GLU A 25 16.95 20.89 10.77
C GLU A 25 15.81 20.93 11.81
N PRO A 26 14.79 21.81 11.67
CA PRO A 26 13.69 21.88 12.61
C PRO A 26 12.85 20.59 12.56
N LEU A 27 12.35 20.14 13.71
CA LEU A 27 11.37 19.05 13.79
C LEU A 27 9.96 19.63 13.62
N LEU A 28 9.26 19.20 12.59
CA LEU A 28 7.90 19.66 12.30
C LEU A 28 6.86 19.19 13.33
N SER A 29 7.17 18.11 14.05
CA SER A 29 6.26 17.47 15.01
C SER A 29 6.41 17.96 16.45
N ILE A 30 7.47 18.68 16.78
CA ILE A 30 7.76 19.13 18.16
C ILE A 30 8.15 20.61 18.12
N PRO A 31 7.38 21.52 18.74
CA PRO A 31 7.78 22.91 18.90
C PRO A 31 9.15 23.01 19.59
N ASN A 32 10.02 23.88 19.10
CA ASN A 32 11.39 24.06 19.59
C ASN A 32 12.26 22.80 19.57
N GLY A 33 11.93 21.83 18.73
CA GLY A 33 12.71 20.63 18.49
C GLY A 33 13.58 20.75 17.23
N TYR A 34 14.84 20.32 17.31
CA TYR A 34 15.79 20.41 16.21
C TYR A 34 16.54 19.09 16.04
N ARG A 35 16.60 18.61 14.81
CA ARG A 35 17.40 17.43 14.45
C ARG A 35 18.83 17.88 14.13
N ILE A 36 19.78 17.19 14.74
CA ILE A 36 21.21 17.40 14.50
C ILE A 36 21.72 16.32 13.56
N LEU A 37 22.32 16.76 12.46
CA LEU A 37 22.86 15.91 11.41
C LEU A 37 24.35 16.25 11.21
N THR A 38 25.12 15.30 10.73
CA THR A 38 26.46 15.54 10.19
C THR A 38 26.52 15.13 8.73
N ARG A 39 27.35 15.85 7.93
CA ARG A 39 27.65 15.46 6.56
C ARG A 39 28.92 14.64 6.52
N VAL A 40 28.82 13.43 6.01
CA VAL A 40 29.97 12.58 5.70
C VAL A 40 30.16 12.58 4.19
N TYR A 41 31.37 12.90 3.77
CA TYR A 41 31.76 12.91 2.36
C TYR A 41 32.52 11.62 2.07
N THR A 42 32.05 10.82 1.13
CA THR A 42 32.68 9.60 0.67
C THR A 42 33.04 9.76 -0.81
N TYR A 43 34.27 9.54 -1.16
CA TYR A 43 34.71 9.53 -2.56
C TYR A 43 34.44 8.14 -3.17
N ASP A 44 33.68 8.11 -4.27
CA ASP A 44 33.46 6.87 -5.06
C ASP A 44 34.45 6.87 -6.24
N PRO A 45 35.50 6.04 -6.18
CA PRO A 45 36.53 6.00 -7.23
C PRO A 45 36.01 5.48 -8.58
N LYS A 46 34.94 4.68 -8.58
CA LYS A 46 34.32 4.18 -9.82
C LYS A 46 33.55 5.27 -10.56
N LYS A 47 32.89 6.16 -9.83
CA LYS A 47 32.11 7.27 -10.39
C LYS A 47 32.87 8.58 -10.47
N LYS A 48 34.13 8.63 -10.00
CA LYS A 48 35.00 9.80 -9.94
C LYS A 48 34.29 11.05 -9.36
N ARG A 49 33.41 10.86 -8.37
CA ARG A 49 32.67 11.95 -7.71
C ARG A 49 32.54 11.68 -6.22
N SER A 50 32.45 12.78 -5.45
CA SER A 50 32.14 12.70 -4.04
C SER A 50 30.63 12.61 -3.84
N ALA A 51 30.18 11.65 -3.03
CA ALA A 51 28.82 11.58 -2.52
C ALA A 51 28.80 12.13 -1.10
N ASN A 52 27.77 12.90 -0.76
CA ASN A 52 27.54 13.31 0.62
C ASN A 52 26.34 12.54 1.20
N GLN A 53 26.51 12.07 2.41
CA GLN A 53 25.45 11.42 3.17
C GLN A 53 25.20 12.20 4.46
N LYS A 54 23.93 12.49 4.75
CA LYS A 54 23.52 13.09 6.02
C LYS A 54 23.28 11.97 7.04
N ILE A 55 23.98 12.01 8.15
CA ILE A 55 23.81 11.05 9.25
C ILE A 55 23.18 11.79 10.43
N SER A 56 22.09 11.25 10.99
CA SER A 56 21.43 11.81 12.17
C SER A 56 22.22 11.46 13.43
N LEU A 57 22.67 12.45 14.17
CA LEU A 57 23.37 12.31 15.44
C LEU A 57 22.38 12.26 16.63
N GLY A 58 21.33 13.07 16.56
CA GLY A 58 20.38 13.17 17.64
C GLY A 58 19.40 14.32 17.43
N VAL A 59 18.77 14.73 18.51
CA VAL A 59 17.76 15.78 18.57
C VAL A 59 18.00 16.67 19.77
N VAL A 60 17.81 17.98 19.60
CA VAL A 60 17.76 18.94 20.70
C VAL A 60 16.31 19.33 20.91
N ILE A 61 15.79 19.15 22.11
CA ILE A 61 14.45 19.55 22.55
C ILE A 61 14.60 20.26 23.88
N ASP A 62 14.01 21.44 24.03
CA ASP A 62 14.07 22.24 25.26
C ASP A 62 15.51 22.38 25.79
N ASP A 63 16.42 22.75 24.89
CA ASP A 63 17.86 22.95 25.15
C ASP A 63 18.59 21.70 25.73
N LYS A 64 18.05 20.50 25.53
CA LYS A 64 18.68 19.22 25.90
C LYS A 64 18.95 18.38 24.67
N PHE A 65 20.20 17.96 24.52
CA PHE A 65 20.57 17.02 23.46
C PHE A 65 20.23 15.59 23.89
N MET A 66 19.65 14.84 22.94
CA MET A 66 19.36 13.42 23.05
C MET A 66 19.91 12.71 21.81
N THR A 67 20.56 11.59 22.01
CA THR A 67 20.99 10.74 20.87
C THR A 67 19.78 10.24 20.10
N SER A 68 19.99 9.86 18.83
CA SER A 68 18.91 9.27 18.00
C SER A 68 18.26 8.06 18.65
N GLN A 69 19.00 7.29 19.44
CA GLN A 69 18.50 6.12 20.16
C GLN A 69 17.63 6.50 21.35
N GLU A 70 18.09 7.45 22.17
CA GLU A 70 17.31 8.00 23.30
C GLU A 70 16.03 8.69 22.84
N TYR A 71 16.12 9.48 21.76
CA TYR A 71 14.94 10.11 21.16
C TYR A 71 13.92 9.06 20.73
N ARG A 72 14.33 8.02 19.99
CA ARG A 72 13.44 6.94 19.60
C ARG A 72 12.82 6.22 20.79
N SER A 73 13.58 5.94 21.83
CA SER A 73 13.06 5.26 23.03
C SER A 73 12.04 6.10 23.78
N LYS A 74 12.25 7.43 23.84
CA LYS A 74 11.44 8.35 24.64
C LYS A 74 10.20 8.87 23.91
N TYR A 75 10.35 9.22 22.63
CA TYR A 75 9.32 9.91 21.83
C TYR A 75 8.59 9.02 20.85
N THR A 76 9.20 7.93 20.35
CA THR A 76 8.49 6.96 19.52
C THR A 76 7.44 6.20 20.32
N LYS A 77 7.63 6.05 21.64
CA LYS A 77 6.62 5.48 22.54
C LYS A 77 5.46 6.45 22.84
N ARG A 78 5.62 7.75 22.62
CA ARG A 78 4.59 8.78 22.91
C ARG A 78 3.89 9.33 21.66
N GLY A 79 4.51 9.29 20.51
CA GLY A 79 3.97 9.84 19.25
C GLY A 79 3.30 8.82 18.35
N PHE A 80 3.70 7.56 18.46
CA PHE A 80 3.10 6.43 17.80
C PHE A 80 2.94 5.32 18.81
N VAL A 81 1.80 5.29 19.46
CA VAL A 81 1.37 4.10 20.18
C VAL A 81 1.24 3.02 19.13
N ARG A 82 2.25 2.16 18.99
CA ARG A 82 2.01 0.83 18.41
C ARG A 82 1.01 0.19 19.35
N VAL A 83 -0.24 0.21 18.97
CA VAL A 83 -1.27 -0.59 19.63
C VAL A 83 -0.81 -2.04 19.44
N LYS A 84 -0.21 -2.62 20.46
CA LYS A 84 -0.14 -4.07 20.57
C LYS A 84 -1.59 -4.49 20.75
N TYR A 85 -2.20 -5.00 19.69
CA TYR A 85 -3.43 -5.74 19.84
C TYR A 85 -3.13 -6.88 20.83
N PRO A 86 -4.01 -7.14 21.79
CA PRO A 86 -3.84 -8.29 22.67
C PRO A 86 -3.79 -9.51 21.78
N GLU A 87 -2.64 -10.19 21.77
CA GLU A 87 -2.55 -11.54 21.26
C GLU A 87 -3.61 -12.33 22.04
N THR A 88 -4.57 -12.92 21.34
CA THR A 88 -5.52 -13.86 21.94
C THR A 88 -4.74 -15.11 22.33
N LYS A 89 -4.03 -15.03 23.43
CA LYS A 89 -3.57 -16.21 24.14
C LYS A 89 -4.73 -16.69 24.98
N ASN A 90 -5.24 -17.86 24.61
CA ASN A 90 -6.03 -18.70 25.52
C ASN A 90 -5.16 -19.04 26.72
N GLU A 91 -5.18 -18.22 27.75
CA GLU A 91 -4.66 -18.56 29.08
C GLU A 91 -5.83 -18.60 30.04
N THR A 92 -6.06 -19.80 30.58
CA THR A 92 -6.89 -20.10 31.72
C THR A 92 -6.61 -19.13 32.88
N PRO A 93 -7.64 -18.67 33.59
CA PRO A 93 -7.47 -17.71 34.67
C PRO A 93 -6.73 -18.37 35.85
N LYS A 94 -5.57 -17.81 36.20
CA LYS A 94 -4.99 -18.00 37.54
C LYS A 94 -5.58 -16.94 38.47
N ASP A 95 -6.29 -17.47 39.46
CA ASP A 95 -6.81 -16.77 40.61
C ASP A 95 -5.64 -16.26 41.45
N ASP A 96 -5.48 -14.94 41.53
CA ASP A 96 -4.69 -14.30 42.56
C ASP A 96 -5.40 -13.01 43.02
N SER A 97 -6.12 -13.15 44.09
CA SER A 97 -6.75 -12.10 44.90
C SER A 97 -5.72 -11.16 45.49
N ASN A 98 -5.57 -9.96 44.94
CA ASN A 98 -5.01 -8.81 45.64
C ASN A 98 -5.77 -7.51 45.25
N PRO A 99 -6.54 -6.91 46.20
CA PRO A 99 -7.29 -5.71 45.92
C PRO A 99 -6.44 -4.47 46.24
N ALA A 100 -5.61 -4.04 45.31
CA ALA A 100 -5.00 -2.72 45.38
C ALA A 100 -4.80 -2.16 43.96
N THR A 101 -5.50 -1.06 43.74
CA THR A 101 -5.30 -0.10 42.65
C THR A 101 -5.76 -0.55 41.25
N GLN A 102 -7.09 -0.65 41.09
CA GLN A 102 -7.69 -0.47 39.74
C GLN A 102 -7.66 1.02 39.39
N GLU A 103 -6.54 1.53 38.89
CA GLU A 103 -6.59 2.60 37.93
C GLU A 103 -7.21 2.01 36.66
N GLN A 104 -8.50 2.24 36.46
CA GLN A 104 -9.16 2.00 35.18
C GLN A 104 -8.43 2.86 34.15
N GLU A 105 -7.52 2.26 33.36
CA GLU A 105 -7.09 2.83 32.12
C GLU A 105 -8.36 3.01 31.29
N LEU A 106 -8.87 4.24 31.23
CA LEU A 106 -9.87 4.63 30.27
C LEU A 106 -9.27 4.29 28.90
N GLY A 107 -9.71 3.18 28.32
CA GLY A 107 -9.28 2.73 27.00
C GLY A 107 -9.43 3.88 26.02
N ALA A 108 -8.37 4.20 25.30
CA ALA A 108 -8.39 5.25 24.30
C ALA A 108 -9.55 5.00 23.33
N ILE A 109 -10.52 5.89 23.30
CA ILE A 109 -11.65 5.81 22.37
C ILE A 109 -11.10 6.15 20.99
N TYR A 110 -10.93 5.14 20.15
CA TYR A 110 -10.55 5.32 18.73
C TYR A 110 -11.80 5.58 17.92
N GLN A 111 -11.96 6.81 17.48
CA GLN A 111 -13.02 7.16 16.54
C GLN A 111 -12.49 6.99 15.11
N ARG A 112 -13.09 6.09 14.34
CA ARG A 112 -12.81 5.91 12.91
C ARG A 112 -14.02 6.27 12.09
N MET A 113 -13.78 6.85 10.92
CA MET A 113 -14.84 7.18 9.96
C MET A 113 -15.31 5.92 9.24
N LEU A 114 -16.61 5.75 9.09
CA LEU A 114 -17.16 4.68 8.25
C LEU A 114 -17.11 5.05 6.77
N GLY A 115 -17.44 6.29 6.42
CA GLY A 115 -17.47 6.76 5.03
C GLY A 115 -18.27 5.83 4.12
N ALA A 116 -17.73 5.54 2.93
CA ALA A 116 -18.32 4.59 1.98
C ALA A 116 -17.91 3.12 2.24
N VAL A 117 -17.12 2.83 3.29
CA VAL A 117 -16.62 1.48 3.57
C VAL A 117 -17.71 0.42 3.65
N PRO A 118 -18.83 0.61 4.40
CA PRO A 118 -19.88 -0.40 4.49
C PRO A 118 -20.57 -0.68 3.13
N ILE A 119 -20.73 0.36 2.31
CA ILE A 119 -21.37 0.24 0.99
C ILE A 119 -20.47 -0.55 0.04
N LEU A 120 -19.17 -0.21 -0.01
CA LEU A 120 -18.20 -0.88 -0.87
C LEU A 120 -17.95 -2.33 -0.44
N TYR A 121 -17.86 -2.57 0.87
CA TYR A 121 -17.75 -3.92 1.40
C TYR A 121 -19.00 -4.74 1.11
N GLY A 122 -20.19 -4.17 1.33
CA GLY A 122 -21.47 -4.82 1.00
C GLY A 122 -21.59 -5.17 -0.48
N SER A 123 -21.12 -4.28 -1.38
CA SER A 123 -21.06 -4.57 -2.81
C SER A 123 -20.12 -5.75 -3.13
N ALA A 124 -18.96 -5.81 -2.49
CA ALA A 124 -18.03 -6.92 -2.64
C ALA A 124 -18.60 -8.26 -2.13
N VAL A 125 -19.41 -8.23 -1.06
CA VAL A 125 -20.15 -9.40 -0.57
C VAL A 125 -21.21 -9.82 -1.58
N ASN A 126 -22.05 -8.89 -2.04
CA ASN A 126 -23.17 -9.17 -2.93
C ASN A 126 -22.74 -9.73 -4.28
N CYS A 127 -21.60 -9.27 -4.83
CA CYS A 127 -21.06 -9.82 -6.08
C CYS A 127 -20.23 -11.09 -5.88
N GLY A 128 -20.19 -11.66 -4.67
CA GLY A 128 -19.47 -12.89 -4.34
C GLY A 128 -17.96 -12.77 -4.29
N MET A 129 -17.39 -11.54 -4.39
CA MET A 129 -15.94 -11.33 -4.38
C MET A 129 -15.31 -11.75 -3.05
N VAL A 130 -15.95 -11.42 -1.93
CA VAL A 130 -15.47 -11.81 -0.59
C VAL A 130 -15.44 -13.31 -0.42
N GLU A 131 -16.47 -14.01 -0.89
CA GLU A 131 -16.53 -15.48 -0.86
C GLU A 131 -15.41 -16.11 -1.69
N ASP A 132 -15.22 -15.64 -2.92
CA ASP A 132 -14.20 -16.17 -3.83
C ASP A 132 -12.79 -15.91 -3.33
N LEU A 133 -12.53 -14.73 -2.78
CA LEU A 133 -11.24 -14.41 -2.15
C LEU A 133 -10.95 -15.33 -0.95
N ASN A 134 -11.94 -15.59 -0.09
CA ASN A 134 -11.76 -16.48 1.07
C ASN A 134 -11.53 -17.96 0.69
N LYS A 135 -11.92 -18.39 -0.52
CA LYS A 135 -11.58 -19.73 -1.04
C LYS A 135 -10.14 -19.84 -1.52
N VAL A 136 -9.47 -18.70 -1.70
CA VAL A 136 -8.15 -18.60 -2.36
C VAL A 136 -7.08 -18.12 -1.42
N TYR A 137 -7.38 -17.16 -0.57
CA TYR A 137 -6.46 -16.53 0.35
C TYR A 137 -6.87 -16.68 1.81
N ASP A 138 -5.91 -16.57 2.70
CA ASP A 138 -6.16 -16.49 4.14
C ASP A 138 -6.99 -15.24 4.50
N GLY A 139 -7.84 -15.36 5.52
CA GLY A 139 -8.79 -14.30 5.90
C GLY A 139 -8.15 -12.96 6.19
N THR A 140 -6.93 -12.95 6.75
CA THR A 140 -6.16 -11.72 6.99
C THR A 140 -5.77 -11.05 5.66
N VAL A 141 -5.28 -11.83 4.70
CA VAL A 141 -4.90 -11.34 3.37
C VAL A 141 -6.13 -10.81 2.62
N VAL A 142 -7.28 -11.48 2.75
CA VAL A 142 -8.56 -11.03 2.17
C VAL A 142 -8.95 -9.67 2.74
N GLN A 143 -8.85 -9.48 4.05
CA GLN A 143 -9.14 -8.19 4.69
C GLN A 143 -8.19 -7.08 4.23
N GLU A 144 -6.89 -7.37 4.07
CA GLU A 144 -5.90 -6.43 3.53
C GLU A 144 -6.22 -6.05 2.08
N ILE A 145 -6.53 -7.03 1.22
CA ILE A 145 -6.92 -6.80 -0.19
C ILE A 145 -8.17 -5.90 -0.27
N LEU A 146 -9.20 -6.21 0.48
CA LEU A 146 -10.45 -5.44 0.46
C LEU A 146 -10.25 -4.02 1.00
N SER A 147 -9.43 -3.86 2.04
CA SER A 147 -9.09 -2.55 2.59
C SER A 147 -8.35 -1.69 1.57
N LEU A 148 -7.40 -2.27 0.84
CA LEU A 148 -6.66 -1.59 -0.21
C LEU A 148 -7.56 -1.23 -1.40
N ALA A 149 -8.45 -2.12 -1.82
CA ALA A 149 -9.41 -1.87 -2.88
C ALA A 149 -10.36 -0.72 -2.54
N ILE A 150 -10.88 -0.69 -1.29
CA ILE A 150 -11.73 0.39 -0.78
C ILE A 150 -10.97 1.73 -0.81
N HIS A 151 -9.70 1.74 -0.38
CA HIS A 151 -8.88 2.94 -0.47
C HIS A 151 -8.77 3.46 -1.91
N TRP A 152 -8.45 2.61 -2.86
CA TRP A 152 -8.30 3.02 -4.25
C TRP A 152 -9.59 3.58 -4.86
N ILE A 153 -10.74 3.03 -4.50
CA ILE A 153 -12.04 3.53 -4.96
C ILE A 153 -12.34 4.92 -4.36
N GLN A 154 -11.99 5.15 -3.10
CA GLN A 154 -12.27 6.41 -2.41
C GLN A 154 -11.26 7.52 -2.72
N ASP A 155 -9.98 7.20 -2.77
CA ASP A 155 -8.91 8.22 -2.94
C ASP A 155 -8.73 8.66 -4.40
N ARG A 156 -9.19 7.86 -5.38
CA ARG A 156 -9.12 8.11 -6.84
C ARG A 156 -7.73 8.32 -7.43
N ASP A 157 -6.74 8.69 -6.61
CA ASP A 157 -5.37 9.02 -7.04
C ASP A 157 -4.44 7.80 -7.14
N ASN A 158 -4.88 6.62 -6.73
CA ASN A 158 -4.10 5.35 -6.71
C ASN A 158 -2.73 5.47 -6.06
N VAL A 159 -2.58 6.39 -5.10
CA VAL A 159 -1.31 6.63 -4.41
C VAL A 159 -1.19 5.68 -3.22
N ALA A 160 -0.60 4.51 -3.44
CA ALA A 160 -0.40 3.49 -2.40
C ALA A 160 0.25 4.04 -1.12
N ARG A 161 1.13 5.03 -1.22
CA ARG A 161 1.78 5.70 -0.08
C ARG A 161 0.82 6.45 0.85
N ARG A 162 -0.40 6.76 0.42
CA ARG A 162 -1.42 7.39 1.27
C ARG A 162 -2.21 6.37 2.09
N PHE A 163 -2.14 5.10 1.72
CA PHE A 163 -2.90 4.03 2.37
C PHE A 163 -2.65 3.91 3.88
N PRO A 164 -1.40 3.98 4.41
CA PRO A 164 -1.18 3.92 5.85
C PRO A 164 -2.01 4.94 6.63
N ARG A 165 -2.00 6.20 6.18
CA ARG A 165 -2.81 7.26 6.80
C ARG A 165 -4.31 7.02 6.64
N PHE A 166 -4.74 6.52 5.49
CA PHE A 166 -6.13 6.19 5.24
C PHE A 166 -6.63 5.09 6.19
N SER A 167 -5.81 4.06 6.43
CA SER A 167 -6.12 2.96 7.34
C SER A 167 -6.24 3.39 8.82
N GLU A 168 -5.62 4.50 9.21
CA GLU A 168 -5.79 5.08 10.54
C GLU A 168 -7.14 5.80 10.71
N VAL A 169 -7.62 6.42 9.63
CA VAL A 169 -8.81 7.28 9.66
C VAL A 169 -10.09 6.48 9.45
N PHE A 170 -10.09 5.49 8.57
CA PHE A 170 -11.29 4.74 8.20
C PHE A 170 -11.37 3.37 8.89
N ALA A 171 -12.62 2.95 9.21
CA ALA A 171 -12.91 1.62 9.75
C ALA A 171 -12.93 0.59 8.62
N LEU A 172 -11.74 0.12 8.22
CA LEU A 172 -11.53 -0.81 7.11
C LEU A 172 -11.79 -2.28 7.52
N PRO A 173 -12.01 -3.19 6.55
CA PRO A 173 -12.12 -4.63 6.81
C PRO A 173 -10.93 -5.21 7.57
N PHE A 174 -9.71 -4.76 7.28
CA PHE A 174 -8.55 -5.08 8.09
C PHE A 174 -8.48 -4.10 9.28
N PRO A 175 -8.62 -4.57 10.51
CA PRO A 175 -8.72 -3.70 11.69
C PRO A 175 -7.37 -3.10 12.11
N GLY A 176 -6.26 -3.68 11.63
CA GLY A 176 -4.90 -3.23 11.95
C GLY A 176 -4.46 -2.00 11.18
N HIS A 177 -3.26 -1.53 11.51
CA HIS A 177 -2.55 -0.54 10.71
C HIS A 177 -1.69 -1.26 9.67
N ILE A 178 -1.77 -0.81 8.43
CA ILE A 178 -0.93 -1.32 7.34
C ILE A 178 0.09 -0.23 7.00
N ASP A 179 1.35 -0.46 7.34
CA ASP A 179 2.46 0.43 6.99
C ASP A 179 2.96 0.18 5.55
N GLU A 180 3.90 1.02 5.09
CA GLU A 180 4.46 0.90 3.74
C GLU A 180 5.18 -0.46 3.52
N GLU A 181 5.77 -1.03 4.56
CA GLU A 181 6.47 -2.32 4.47
C GLU A 181 5.48 -3.48 4.35
N GLN A 182 4.40 -3.47 5.14
CA GLN A 182 3.32 -4.47 5.01
C GLN A 182 2.65 -4.40 3.64
N LEU A 183 2.41 -3.19 3.14
CA LEU A 183 1.85 -2.97 1.81
C LEU A 183 2.77 -3.55 0.72
N ALA A 184 4.08 -3.31 0.81
CA ALA A 184 5.05 -3.87 -0.11
C ALA A 184 5.11 -5.41 -0.04
N ARG A 185 4.98 -5.99 1.15
CA ARG A 185 4.88 -7.45 1.33
C ARG A 185 3.61 -8.02 0.71
N LEU A 186 2.46 -7.35 0.91
CA LEU A 186 1.19 -7.74 0.29
C LEU A 186 1.30 -7.74 -1.24
N TYR A 187 1.81 -6.67 -1.85
CA TYR A 187 2.02 -6.62 -3.30
C TYR A 187 2.97 -7.72 -3.79
N SER A 188 4.07 -7.95 -3.07
CA SER A 188 5.03 -8.99 -3.43
C SER A 188 4.41 -10.40 -3.33
N HIS A 189 3.59 -10.64 -2.32
CA HIS A 189 2.87 -11.89 -2.13
C HIS A 189 1.89 -12.11 -3.28
N LEU A 190 0.99 -11.17 -3.53
CA LEU A 190 -0.01 -11.26 -4.58
C LEU A 190 0.63 -11.37 -5.98
N GLY A 191 1.68 -10.59 -6.25
CA GLY A 191 2.35 -10.61 -7.56
C GLY A 191 3.06 -11.92 -7.89
N LYS A 192 3.48 -12.68 -6.89
CA LYS A 192 4.16 -13.99 -7.05
C LYS A 192 3.19 -15.16 -7.11
N ASP A 193 2.02 -15.02 -6.50
CA ASP A 193 1.05 -16.11 -6.35
C ASP A 193 0.13 -16.23 -7.56
N LYS A 194 0.69 -16.68 -8.67
CA LYS A 194 -0.06 -16.89 -9.92
C LYS A 194 -1.08 -18.01 -9.83
N VAL A 195 -0.88 -18.98 -8.93
CA VAL A 195 -1.79 -20.10 -8.76
C VAL A 195 -3.11 -19.63 -8.13
N SER A 196 -3.03 -18.86 -7.05
CA SER A 196 -4.20 -18.29 -6.38
C SER A 196 -4.96 -17.33 -7.29
N ILE A 197 -4.26 -16.48 -8.05
CA ILE A 197 -4.88 -15.60 -9.04
C ILE A 197 -5.66 -16.41 -10.10
N SER A 198 -5.05 -17.48 -10.65
CA SER A 198 -5.73 -18.33 -11.63
C SER A 198 -6.95 -19.03 -11.05
N LYS A 199 -6.88 -19.49 -9.80
CA LYS A 199 -8.00 -20.08 -9.08
C LYS A 199 -9.12 -19.05 -8.84
N LEU A 200 -8.76 -17.81 -8.48
CA LEU A 200 -9.74 -16.73 -8.33
C LEU A 200 -10.48 -16.48 -9.65
N PHE A 201 -9.76 -16.41 -10.77
CA PHE A 201 -10.38 -16.25 -12.09
C PHE A 201 -11.32 -17.42 -12.44
N ALA A 202 -10.94 -18.66 -12.14
CA ALA A 202 -11.81 -19.81 -12.34
C ALA A 202 -13.12 -19.70 -11.53
N LEU A 203 -13.01 -19.35 -10.24
CA LEU A 203 -14.20 -19.14 -9.38
C LEU A 203 -15.10 -18.01 -9.92
N ARG A 204 -14.51 -16.93 -10.44
CA ARG A 204 -15.30 -15.85 -11.07
C ARG A 204 -15.99 -16.31 -12.34
N CYS A 205 -15.32 -17.10 -13.19
CA CYS A 205 -15.86 -17.65 -14.42
C CYS A 205 -16.95 -18.72 -14.16
N GLU A 206 -16.86 -19.47 -13.06
CA GLU A 206 -17.90 -20.43 -12.65
C GLU A 206 -19.26 -19.75 -12.38
N ARG A 207 -19.24 -18.48 -11.93
CA ARG A 207 -20.44 -17.67 -11.66
C ARG A 207 -21.17 -17.19 -12.93
N LEU A 208 -20.55 -17.30 -14.09
CA LEU A 208 -21.17 -16.91 -15.36
C LEU A 208 -22.39 -17.80 -15.66
N HIS A 209 -23.46 -17.17 -16.13
CA HIS A 209 -24.56 -17.93 -16.73
C HIS A 209 -24.17 -18.51 -18.10
N PRO A 210 -24.77 -19.63 -18.54
CA PRO A 210 -24.73 -20.03 -19.94
C PRO A 210 -25.19 -18.88 -20.82
N GLN A 211 -24.52 -18.67 -21.95
CA GLN A 211 -24.79 -17.55 -22.88
C GLN A 211 -24.59 -16.13 -22.29
N ALA A 212 -23.82 -16.01 -21.19
CA ALA A 212 -23.47 -14.70 -20.65
C ALA A 212 -22.74 -13.86 -21.70
N CYS A 213 -23.05 -12.56 -21.69
CA CYS A 213 -22.35 -11.58 -22.52
C CYS A 213 -21.13 -11.03 -21.77
N VAL A 214 -19.96 -11.15 -22.37
CA VAL A 214 -18.68 -10.75 -21.79
C VAL A 214 -18.09 -9.59 -22.58
N ASN A 215 -17.89 -8.48 -21.89
CA ASN A 215 -17.23 -7.31 -22.42
C ASN A 215 -15.72 -7.45 -22.25
N TYR A 216 -15.01 -7.17 -23.32
CA TYR A 216 -13.57 -7.00 -23.33
C TYR A 216 -13.22 -5.52 -23.44
N ASP A 217 -12.36 -5.06 -22.58
CA ASP A 217 -11.74 -3.73 -22.68
C ASP A 217 -10.23 -3.82 -22.47
N SER A 218 -9.49 -2.96 -23.17
CA SER A 218 -8.05 -2.86 -23.02
C SER A 218 -7.63 -1.41 -22.80
N THR A 219 -6.68 -1.23 -21.89
CA THR A 219 -6.08 0.08 -21.62
C THR A 219 -4.57 0.02 -21.65
N SER A 220 -3.96 1.10 -22.15
CA SER A 220 -2.51 1.28 -22.13
C SER A 220 -2.11 1.98 -20.84
N ILE A 221 -1.17 1.40 -20.11
CA ILE A 221 -0.64 1.94 -18.86
C ILE A 221 0.79 2.42 -19.11
N PRO A 222 1.03 3.74 -19.23
CA PRO A 222 2.38 4.27 -19.34
C PRO A 222 3.16 4.00 -18.04
N THR A 223 4.42 3.60 -18.17
CA THR A 223 5.26 3.29 -17.02
C THR A 223 6.69 3.76 -17.20
N LYS A 224 7.19 4.44 -16.16
CA LYS A 224 8.60 4.88 -16.10
C LYS A 224 9.52 3.86 -15.42
N ALA A 225 8.95 2.82 -14.80
CA ALA A 225 9.73 1.78 -14.13
C ALA A 225 10.52 0.97 -15.16
N SER A 226 11.82 0.74 -14.91
CA SER A 226 12.74 0.04 -15.83
C SER A 226 12.58 -1.47 -15.83
N ASP A 227 12.17 -2.06 -14.69
CA ASP A 227 12.28 -3.50 -14.43
C ASP A 227 10.97 -4.27 -14.64
N ILE A 228 10.05 -3.69 -15.42
CA ILE A 228 8.78 -4.35 -15.76
C ILE A 228 8.94 -5.14 -17.06
N TYR A 229 8.74 -6.46 -17.00
CA TYR A 229 8.85 -7.36 -18.15
C TYR A 229 7.98 -6.94 -19.34
N TYR A 230 6.75 -6.48 -19.07
CA TYR A 230 5.78 -6.09 -20.10
C TYR A 230 6.01 -4.69 -20.70
N ARG A 231 6.96 -3.93 -20.14
CA ARG A 231 7.27 -2.59 -20.61
C ARG A 231 7.90 -2.60 -22.00
N LYS A 232 7.20 -2.06 -22.97
CA LYS A 232 7.68 -1.86 -24.36
C LYS A 232 7.25 -0.50 -24.86
N PHE A 233 8.05 0.10 -25.74
CA PHE A 233 7.66 1.31 -26.43
C PHE A 233 6.50 1.03 -27.38
N SER A 234 5.45 1.81 -27.28
CA SER A 234 4.30 1.76 -28.17
C SER A 234 3.68 3.15 -28.29
N LYS A 235 2.83 3.31 -29.29
CA LYS A 235 2.09 4.56 -29.52
C LYS A 235 0.82 4.54 -28.64
N SER A 236 0.67 5.55 -27.77
CA SER A 236 -0.56 5.71 -26.97
C SER A 236 -1.76 6.08 -27.85
N LYS A 237 -2.98 5.98 -27.29
CA LYS A 237 -4.21 6.46 -27.99
C LYS A 237 -4.11 7.96 -28.35
N GLU A 238 -3.31 8.73 -27.61
CA GLU A 238 -3.03 10.16 -27.86
C GLU A 238 -1.93 10.41 -28.88
N GLY A 239 -1.32 9.35 -29.42
CA GLY A 239 -0.29 9.45 -30.45
C GLY A 239 1.14 9.60 -29.93
N VAL A 240 1.35 9.62 -28.61
CA VAL A 240 2.68 9.73 -27.98
C VAL A 240 3.35 8.35 -27.95
N ILE A 241 4.64 8.29 -28.32
CA ILE A 241 5.44 7.07 -28.22
C ILE A 241 6.14 7.07 -26.87
N GLU A 242 5.74 6.16 -25.99
CA GLU A 242 6.27 6.03 -24.65
C GLU A 242 6.30 4.58 -24.18
N PRO A 243 7.10 4.27 -23.13
CA PRO A 243 7.10 2.94 -22.56
C PRO A 243 5.80 2.65 -21.84
N MET A 244 5.10 1.60 -22.23
CA MET A 244 3.81 1.21 -21.65
C MET A 244 3.66 -0.30 -21.56
N MET A 245 2.64 -0.73 -20.86
CA MET A 245 2.10 -2.09 -20.87
C MET A 245 0.60 -2.03 -21.14
N HIS A 246 0.02 -3.10 -21.66
CA HIS A 246 -1.42 -3.20 -21.86
C HIS A 246 -2.05 -4.03 -20.76
N LEU A 247 -3.13 -3.53 -20.20
CA LEU A 247 -4.02 -4.25 -19.28
C LEU A 247 -5.31 -4.55 -20.04
N SER A 248 -5.64 -5.81 -20.17
CA SER A 248 -6.92 -6.25 -20.72
C SER A 248 -7.78 -6.83 -19.61
N LEU A 249 -9.07 -6.50 -19.64
CA LEU A 249 -10.06 -6.89 -18.63
C LEU A 249 -11.26 -7.53 -19.31
N LEU A 250 -11.76 -8.62 -18.74
CA LEU A 250 -13.04 -9.23 -19.09
C LEU A 250 -14.04 -9.01 -17.97
N VAL A 251 -15.22 -8.53 -18.33
CA VAL A 251 -16.30 -8.18 -17.40
C VAL A 251 -17.61 -8.75 -17.94
N GLU A 252 -18.42 -9.38 -17.09
CA GLU A 252 -19.77 -9.74 -17.45
C GLU A 252 -20.63 -8.48 -17.66
N GLN A 253 -21.38 -8.44 -18.75
CA GLN A 253 -22.07 -7.21 -19.15
C GLN A 253 -23.24 -6.83 -18.25
N GLU A 254 -24.01 -7.80 -17.79
CA GLU A 254 -25.25 -7.53 -17.02
C GLU A 254 -24.95 -7.06 -15.61
N THR A 255 -24.01 -7.72 -14.95
CA THR A 255 -23.70 -7.48 -13.54
C THR A 255 -22.54 -6.50 -13.34
N GLY A 256 -21.73 -6.26 -14.37
CA GLY A 256 -20.47 -5.55 -14.26
C GLY A 256 -19.40 -6.37 -13.49
N MET A 257 -19.60 -7.67 -13.32
CA MET A 257 -18.73 -8.53 -12.56
C MET A 257 -17.38 -8.72 -13.29
N PRO A 258 -16.24 -8.32 -12.69
CA PRO A 258 -14.94 -8.60 -13.27
C PRO A 258 -14.65 -10.10 -13.19
N LEU A 259 -14.25 -10.68 -14.31
CA LEU A 259 -13.97 -12.11 -14.44
C LEU A 259 -12.48 -12.39 -14.35
N MET A 260 -11.71 -11.73 -15.17
CA MET A 260 -10.26 -11.88 -15.21
C MET A 260 -9.58 -10.67 -15.87
N TYR A 261 -8.31 -10.52 -15.60
CA TYR A 261 -7.45 -9.56 -16.30
C TYR A 261 -6.18 -10.23 -16.79
N ARG A 262 -5.53 -9.59 -17.75
CA ARG A 262 -4.19 -9.99 -18.21
C ARG A 262 -3.35 -8.80 -18.60
N LEU A 263 -2.06 -8.90 -18.30
CA LEU A 263 -1.06 -7.92 -18.70
C LEU A 263 -0.34 -8.42 -19.96
N PHE A 264 -0.19 -7.53 -20.93
CA PHE A 264 0.54 -7.78 -22.18
C PHE A 264 1.64 -6.75 -22.37
N SER A 265 2.61 -7.10 -23.20
CA SER A 265 3.63 -6.13 -23.63
C SER A 265 2.99 -4.96 -24.36
N GLY A 266 3.49 -3.74 -24.10
CA GLY A 266 2.93 -2.52 -24.66
C GLY A 266 2.87 -2.46 -26.19
N ASN A 267 3.62 -3.29 -26.89
CA ASN A 267 3.61 -3.42 -28.35
C ASN A 267 2.78 -4.60 -28.87
N THR A 268 1.99 -5.26 -28.02
CA THR A 268 1.13 -6.37 -28.44
C THR A 268 -0.15 -5.82 -29.10
N PRO A 269 -0.50 -6.23 -30.33
CA PRO A 269 -1.74 -5.82 -30.96
C PRO A 269 -2.98 -6.35 -30.23
N ASP A 270 -4.06 -5.58 -30.17
CA ASP A 270 -5.30 -5.94 -29.47
C ASP A 270 -5.92 -7.24 -30.00
N CYS A 271 -5.84 -7.50 -31.32
CA CYS A 271 -6.36 -8.74 -31.94
C CYS A 271 -5.70 -10.01 -31.35
N VAL A 272 -4.43 -9.93 -30.92
CA VAL A 272 -3.72 -11.05 -30.29
C VAL A 272 -4.18 -11.22 -28.85
N THR A 273 -4.35 -10.10 -28.12
CA THR A 273 -4.78 -10.13 -26.72
C THR A 273 -6.19 -10.67 -26.57
N ILE A 274 -7.09 -10.34 -27.47
CA ILE A 274 -8.48 -10.83 -27.51
C ILE A 274 -8.52 -12.34 -27.66
N VAL A 275 -7.83 -12.90 -28.65
CA VAL A 275 -7.82 -14.34 -28.91
C VAL A 275 -7.28 -15.13 -27.73
N ASP A 276 -6.23 -14.63 -27.08
CA ASP A 276 -5.65 -15.27 -25.92
C ASP A 276 -6.60 -15.26 -24.71
N LEU A 277 -7.33 -14.17 -24.48
CA LEU A 277 -8.30 -14.07 -23.39
C LEU A 277 -9.54 -14.92 -23.63
N ILE A 278 -10.04 -14.99 -24.85
CA ILE A 278 -11.18 -15.87 -25.20
C ILE A 278 -10.83 -17.33 -24.89
N LYS A 279 -9.71 -17.81 -25.37
CA LYS A 279 -9.25 -19.17 -25.07
C LYS A 279 -9.15 -19.42 -23.56
N ARG A 280 -8.62 -18.45 -22.84
CA ARG A 280 -8.44 -18.60 -21.39
C ARG A 280 -9.75 -18.64 -20.63
N ILE A 281 -10.75 -17.84 -20.99
CA ILE A 281 -12.06 -17.86 -20.34
C ILE A 281 -12.81 -19.15 -20.65
N GLU A 282 -12.73 -19.65 -21.90
CA GLU A 282 -13.30 -20.95 -22.27
C GLU A 282 -12.68 -22.10 -21.45
N GLU A 283 -11.34 -22.09 -21.31
CA GLU A 283 -10.63 -23.07 -20.48
C GLU A 283 -11.06 -23.02 -19.00
N LEU A 284 -11.24 -21.82 -18.44
CA LEU A 284 -11.55 -21.62 -17.03
C LEU A 284 -13.03 -21.86 -16.73
N SER A 285 -13.94 -21.47 -17.62
CA SER A 285 -15.39 -21.59 -17.42
C SER A 285 -15.93 -22.93 -17.87
N GLY A 286 -15.25 -23.63 -18.77
CA GLY A 286 -15.76 -24.81 -19.49
C GLY A 286 -16.96 -24.50 -20.38
N LYS A 287 -17.20 -23.24 -20.74
CA LYS A 287 -18.32 -22.75 -21.54
C LYS A 287 -17.84 -22.26 -22.89
N ASN A 288 -18.43 -22.75 -23.97
CA ASN A 288 -18.03 -22.44 -25.35
C ASN A 288 -19.05 -21.56 -26.10
N ASP A 289 -20.16 -21.20 -25.43
CA ASP A 289 -21.29 -20.46 -25.98
C ASP A 289 -21.42 -19.03 -25.42
N LEU A 290 -20.31 -18.46 -24.93
CA LEU A 290 -20.25 -17.10 -24.44
C LEU A 290 -20.32 -16.09 -25.60
N LEU A 291 -21.05 -15.00 -25.39
CA LEU A 291 -21.08 -13.87 -26.30
C LEU A 291 -20.01 -12.86 -25.91
N PHE A 292 -19.22 -12.41 -26.87
CA PHE A 292 -18.17 -11.41 -26.63
C PHE A 292 -18.51 -10.09 -27.30
N VAL A 293 -18.38 -9.02 -26.55
CA VAL A 293 -18.52 -7.64 -27.02
C VAL A 293 -17.19 -6.93 -26.93
N PHE A 294 -16.81 -6.28 -28.00
CA PHE A 294 -15.57 -5.52 -28.12
C PHE A 294 -15.90 -4.09 -28.49
N ASP A 295 -15.27 -3.12 -27.85
CA ASP A 295 -15.26 -1.75 -28.30
C ASP A 295 -14.20 -1.58 -29.41
N ARG A 296 -14.52 -0.75 -30.42
CA ARG A 296 -13.64 -0.48 -31.55
C ARG A 296 -12.69 0.66 -31.30
#